data_0a38ebde56f7d1ae068abbe05f044e96
#
_entry.id   0a38ebde56f7d1ae068abbe05f044e96
#
_cell.length_a   1.000
_cell.length_b   1.000
_cell.length_c   1.000
_cell.angle_alpha   90.00
_cell.angle_beta   90.00
_cell.angle_gamma   90.00
#
_symmetry.space_group_name_H-M   'P 1'
#
loop_
_entity.id
_entity.type
_entity.pdbx_description
1 polymer ?
#
loop_
_entity_poly.entity_id
_entity_poly.type
_entity_poly.pdbx_seq_one_letter_code
_entity_poly.pdbx_strand_id
1 'polypeptide(L)'
;MFKFNIFIENIRISVRAIKSNMIRAILTICIIAFGIMALIGILTAIDSIKNSLTQQFTMMGANSFTISSRGMNIQIGNNRYRTRNYSRITYREAQEFKQVFTEPAYVSVFFNASGSATVKYGSKKTNPNVSVVGVDEDYLTVAGYEIEDGRNFTVDEVKMGRHLVIIGSEIVKSLFPPGINPINEEINLAGMKLRVAGVLKSKGASALGADNVCFMPVTTARQYFSRPNMTFQITVMPYKAANLDVIAGAAESVFRIVRNLNPRDESDFNITKSDNIVTLLLQNIKYVTLAATIIGIVTLFGASVGLMNIMLVSVTERTREIGTR
;
A
#
# COMPACT_ATOMS: atom_id res chain seq x y z
N MET A 1 30.15 -24.31 -50.82
CA MET A 1 30.48 -25.45 -49.97
C MET A 1 31.69 -25.24 -49.05
N PHE A 2 32.74 -24.58 -49.49
CA PHE A 2 33.99 -24.36 -48.74
C PHE A 2 33.81 -23.52 -47.44
N LYS A 3 32.99 -22.49 -47.44
CA LYS A 3 32.79 -21.64 -46.22
C LYS A 3 32.09 -22.34 -45.06
N PHE A 4 31.23 -23.33 -45.31
CA PHE A 4 30.51 -24.07 -44.31
C PHE A 4 31.39 -25.06 -43.52
N ASN A 5 32.31 -25.71 -44.23
CA ASN A 5 33.29 -26.61 -43.62
C ASN A 5 34.28 -25.87 -42.71
N ILE A 6 34.74 -24.68 -43.11
CA ILE A 6 35.60 -23.82 -42.28
C ILE A 6 34.88 -23.36 -41.00
N PHE A 7 33.59 -23.07 -41.10
CA PHE A 7 32.78 -22.68 -39.95
C PHE A 7 32.63 -23.83 -38.92
N ILE A 8 32.34 -25.03 -39.40
CA ILE A 8 32.23 -26.24 -38.53
C ILE A 8 33.60 -26.56 -37.91
N GLU A 9 34.68 -26.43 -38.64
CA GLU A 9 36.03 -26.69 -38.14
C GLU A 9 36.43 -25.66 -37.08
N ASN A 10 36.10 -24.39 -37.24
CA ASN A 10 36.31 -23.34 -36.25
C ASN A 10 35.50 -23.60 -34.95
N ILE A 11 34.26 -24.07 -35.08
CA ILE A 11 33.46 -24.48 -33.90
C ILE A 11 34.11 -25.66 -33.19
N ARG A 12 34.55 -26.67 -33.92
CA ARG A 12 35.21 -27.84 -33.35
C ARG A 12 36.50 -27.50 -32.61
N ILE A 13 37.31 -26.60 -33.20
CA ILE A 13 38.53 -26.07 -32.57
C ILE A 13 38.20 -25.28 -31.29
N SER A 14 37.19 -24.41 -31.34
CA SER A 14 36.74 -23.63 -30.17
C SER A 14 36.24 -24.52 -29.03
N VAL A 15 35.42 -25.53 -29.32
CA VAL A 15 34.97 -26.51 -28.33
C VAL A 15 36.12 -27.31 -27.71
N ARG A 16 37.13 -27.65 -28.52
CA ARG A 16 38.32 -28.37 -28.04
C ARG A 16 39.18 -27.47 -27.13
N ALA A 17 39.31 -26.16 -27.45
CA ALA A 17 39.97 -25.19 -26.58
C ALA A 17 39.26 -24.96 -25.23
N ILE A 18 37.94 -24.96 -25.24
CA ILE A 18 37.13 -24.90 -24.01
C ILE A 18 37.34 -26.15 -23.15
N LYS A 19 37.35 -27.33 -23.79
CA LYS A 19 37.57 -28.61 -23.08
C LYS A 19 38.98 -28.75 -22.47
N SER A 20 40.01 -28.11 -23.04
CA SER A 20 41.36 -28.13 -22.47
C SER A 20 41.47 -27.30 -21.16
N ASN A 21 40.56 -26.34 -20.93
CA ASN A 21 40.56 -25.47 -19.74
C ASN A 21 39.18 -25.46 -19.05
N MET A 22 38.58 -26.64 -18.84
CA MET A 22 37.21 -26.83 -18.36
C MET A 22 36.90 -26.07 -17.07
N ILE A 23 37.76 -26.12 -16.06
CA ILE A 23 37.53 -25.48 -14.75
C ILE A 23 37.36 -23.97 -14.92
N ARG A 24 38.24 -23.36 -15.72
CA ARG A 24 38.19 -21.91 -16.00
C ARG A 24 36.93 -21.51 -16.77
N ALA A 25 36.57 -22.30 -17.78
CA ALA A 25 35.35 -22.07 -18.56
C ALA A 25 34.07 -22.19 -17.70
N ILE A 26 33.98 -23.25 -16.86
CA ILE A 26 32.86 -23.43 -15.94
C ILE A 26 32.76 -22.26 -14.95
N LEU A 27 33.88 -21.84 -14.36
CA LEU A 27 33.92 -20.76 -13.39
C LEU A 27 33.43 -19.43 -14.00
N THR A 28 33.83 -19.14 -15.22
CA THR A 28 33.37 -17.93 -15.95
C THR A 28 31.89 -17.99 -16.27
N ILE A 29 31.42 -19.14 -16.78
CA ILE A 29 29.98 -19.36 -17.07
C ILE A 29 29.16 -19.17 -15.78
N CYS A 30 29.60 -19.75 -14.67
CA CYS A 30 28.93 -19.58 -13.38
C CYS A 30 28.88 -18.12 -12.93
N ILE A 31 29.99 -17.37 -13.04
CA ILE A 31 30.00 -15.94 -12.67
C ILE A 31 28.99 -15.15 -13.50
N ILE A 32 28.97 -15.36 -14.81
CA ILE A 32 28.01 -14.68 -15.70
C ILE A 32 26.58 -15.11 -15.39
N ALA A 33 26.34 -16.40 -15.23
CA ALA A 33 25.02 -16.95 -14.97
C ALA A 33 24.45 -16.43 -13.61
N PHE A 34 25.24 -16.44 -12.55
CA PHE A 34 24.83 -15.91 -11.25
C PHE A 34 24.63 -14.39 -11.30
N GLY A 35 25.47 -13.64 -12.04
CA GLY A 35 25.30 -12.20 -12.20
C GLY A 35 23.99 -11.84 -12.92
N ILE A 36 23.68 -12.51 -14.03
CA ILE A 36 22.43 -12.29 -14.77
C ILE A 36 21.23 -12.75 -13.96
N MET A 37 21.33 -13.92 -13.31
CA MET A 37 20.25 -14.44 -12.45
C MET A 37 19.93 -13.49 -11.31
N ALA A 38 20.92 -12.95 -10.63
CA ALA A 38 20.74 -11.98 -9.56
C ALA A 38 20.08 -10.69 -10.07
N LEU A 39 20.54 -10.15 -11.21
CA LEU A 39 19.96 -8.94 -11.79
C LEU A 39 18.48 -9.13 -12.17
N ILE A 40 18.17 -10.21 -12.91
CA ILE A 40 16.78 -10.51 -13.31
C ILE A 40 15.93 -10.76 -12.06
N GLY A 41 16.43 -11.51 -11.09
CA GLY A 41 15.71 -11.79 -9.83
C GLY A 41 15.34 -10.50 -9.09
N ILE A 42 16.28 -9.56 -8.95
CA ILE A 42 16.03 -8.27 -8.29
C ILE A 42 15.01 -7.43 -9.08
N LEU A 43 15.16 -7.31 -10.39
CA LEU A 43 14.23 -6.54 -11.22
C LEU A 43 12.82 -7.13 -11.20
N THR A 44 12.70 -8.46 -11.28
CA THR A 44 11.40 -9.15 -11.19
C THR A 44 10.75 -8.96 -9.81
N ALA A 45 11.54 -9.03 -8.74
CA ALA A 45 11.04 -8.77 -7.39
C ALA A 45 10.53 -7.32 -7.24
N ILE A 46 11.27 -6.35 -7.78
CA ILE A 46 10.87 -4.94 -7.79
C ILE A 46 9.56 -4.73 -8.58
N ASP A 47 9.43 -5.33 -9.76
CA ASP A 47 8.21 -5.22 -10.56
C ASP A 47 7.01 -5.90 -9.87
N SER A 48 7.22 -7.03 -9.20
CA SER A 48 6.19 -7.70 -8.40
C SER A 48 5.73 -6.82 -7.24
N ILE A 49 6.65 -6.20 -6.51
CA ILE A 49 6.33 -5.27 -5.42
C ILE A 49 5.55 -4.07 -5.96
N LYS A 50 6.00 -3.47 -7.06
CA LYS A 50 5.34 -2.33 -7.71
C LYS A 50 3.91 -2.67 -8.13
N ASN A 51 3.70 -3.80 -8.78
CA ASN A 51 2.38 -4.25 -9.22
C ASN A 51 1.47 -4.55 -8.02
N SER A 52 1.99 -5.24 -7.00
CA SER A 52 1.24 -5.53 -5.77
C SER A 52 0.83 -4.26 -5.04
N LEU A 53 1.73 -3.29 -4.89
CA LEU A 53 1.41 -2.00 -4.30
C LEU A 53 0.34 -1.27 -5.11
N THR A 54 0.49 -1.17 -6.44
CA THR A 54 -0.47 -0.49 -7.30
C THR A 54 -1.87 -1.12 -7.20
N GLN A 55 -1.96 -2.46 -7.20
CA GLN A 55 -3.23 -3.16 -7.03
C GLN A 55 -3.87 -2.89 -5.67
N GLN A 56 -3.10 -2.98 -4.59
CA GLN A 56 -3.61 -2.73 -3.23
C GLN A 56 -4.12 -1.29 -3.07
N PHE A 57 -3.40 -0.31 -3.60
CA PHE A 57 -3.84 1.08 -3.55
C PHE A 57 -5.07 1.33 -4.42
N THR A 58 -5.20 0.66 -5.56
CA THR A 58 -6.42 0.74 -6.38
C THR A 58 -7.63 0.18 -5.63
N MET A 59 -7.45 -0.91 -4.86
CA MET A 59 -8.50 -1.49 -4.00
C MET A 59 -8.79 -0.64 -2.75
N MET A 60 -7.90 0.25 -2.34
CA MET A 60 -8.05 1.13 -1.16
C MET A 60 -8.73 2.46 -1.48
N GLY A 61 -9.45 2.58 -2.60
CA GLY A 61 -10.09 3.83 -3.01
C GLY A 61 -9.12 4.77 -3.74
N ALA A 62 -8.42 4.24 -4.74
CA ALA A 62 -7.65 5.06 -5.69
C ALA A 62 -8.52 6.21 -6.21
N ASN A 63 -7.92 7.40 -6.34
CA ASN A 63 -8.58 8.65 -6.72
C ASN A 63 -9.47 9.28 -5.63
N SER A 64 -9.09 9.12 -4.37
CA SER A 64 -9.67 9.86 -3.26
C SER A 64 -8.62 10.74 -2.59
N PHE A 65 -9.08 11.72 -1.82
CA PHE A 65 -8.24 12.47 -0.90
C PHE A 65 -8.91 12.57 0.47
N THR A 66 -8.09 12.67 1.49
CA THR A 66 -8.56 12.77 2.88
C THR A 66 -8.16 14.11 3.47
N ILE A 67 -9.13 14.82 4.01
CA ILE A 67 -8.94 16.02 4.82
C ILE A 67 -8.80 15.56 6.27
N SER A 68 -7.67 15.88 6.87
CA SER A 68 -7.34 15.52 8.24
C SER A 68 -6.79 16.72 9.01
N SER A 69 -6.92 16.72 10.32
CA SER A 69 -6.28 17.72 11.17
C SER A 69 -4.78 17.69 10.96
N ARG A 70 -4.16 18.85 10.86
CA ARG A 70 -2.70 18.96 10.76
C ARG A 70 -2.10 18.48 12.09
N GLY A 71 -1.54 17.27 12.09
CA GLY A 71 -0.93 16.67 13.27
C GLY A 71 0.32 17.43 13.71
N MET A 72 0.77 17.20 14.95
CA MET A 72 2.07 17.66 15.42
C MET A 72 3.16 17.18 14.46
N ASN A 73 3.89 18.07 13.82
CA ASN A 73 5.09 17.71 13.08
C ASN A 73 6.08 17.07 14.06
N ILE A 74 6.40 15.81 13.84
CA ILE A 74 7.48 15.14 14.55
C ILE A 74 8.76 15.83 14.11
N GLN A 75 9.42 16.49 15.05
CA GLN A 75 10.68 17.20 14.86
C GLN A 75 11.79 16.18 14.59
N ILE A 76 12.30 16.16 13.35
CA ILE A 76 13.55 15.48 13.03
C ILE A 76 14.63 16.57 12.95
N GLY A 77 15.50 16.63 13.99
CA GLY A 77 16.61 17.57 14.05
C GLY A 77 16.42 18.73 15.03
N ASN A 78 17.51 19.45 15.30
CA ASN A 78 17.72 20.38 16.43
C ASN A 78 16.98 21.74 16.34
N ASN A 79 16.02 21.92 15.47
CA ASN A 79 15.23 23.15 15.36
C ASN A 79 13.87 23.01 16.05
N ARG A 80 13.73 23.68 17.20
CA ARG A 80 12.45 23.87 17.89
C ARG A 80 11.54 24.77 17.06
N TYR A 81 10.76 24.21 16.13
CA TYR A 81 9.60 24.91 15.63
C TYR A 81 8.50 24.85 16.68
N ARG A 82 8.01 26.01 17.10
CA ARG A 82 6.85 26.14 17.98
C ARG A 82 5.72 25.32 17.41
N THR A 83 5.32 24.26 18.11
CA THR A 83 4.16 23.43 17.79
C THR A 83 2.93 24.32 17.86
N ARG A 84 2.46 24.78 16.72
CA ARG A 84 1.15 25.41 16.62
C ARG A 84 0.14 24.31 16.90
N ASN A 85 -0.63 24.43 17.99
CA ASN A 85 -1.74 23.52 18.26
C ASN A 85 -2.81 23.77 17.20
N TYR A 86 -2.77 23.00 16.12
CA TYR A 86 -3.79 23.07 15.09
C TYR A 86 -5.11 22.53 15.66
N SER A 87 -6.18 23.26 15.39
CA SER A 87 -7.52 22.90 15.83
C SER A 87 -7.95 21.58 15.19
N ARG A 88 -8.60 20.72 15.97
CA ARG A 88 -9.12 19.42 15.50
C ARG A 88 -10.33 19.63 14.62
N ILE A 89 -10.56 18.69 13.72
CA ILE A 89 -11.79 18.67 12.94
C ILE A 89 -12.88 18.06 13.81
N THR A 90 -13.88 18.86 14.11
CA THR A 90 -15.05 18.44 14.89
C THR A 90 -16.06 17.70 14.00
N TYR A 91 -16.95 16.91 14.61
CA TYR A 91 -18.03 16.24 13.88
C TYR A 91 -18.96 17.24 13.18
N ARG A 92 -19.22 18.38 13.82
CA ARG A 92 -20.06 19.45 13.25
C ARG A 92 -19.45 20.02 11.98
N GLU A 93 -18.18 20.38 12.00
CA GLU A 93 -17.47 20.90 10.83
C GLU A 93 -17.42 19.88 9.68
N ALA A 94 -17.19 18.59 10.01
CA ALA A 94 -17.18 17.52 9.02
C ALA A 94 -18.56 17.31 8.37
N GLN A 95 -19.64 17.39 9.16
CA GLN A 95 -21.01 17.27 8.63
C GLN A 95 -21.40 18.52 7.84
N GLU A 96 -21.05 19.72 8.29
CA GLU A 96 -21.28 20.97 7.59
C GLU A 96 -20.57 20.96 6.22
N PHE A 97 -19.32 20.50 6.19
CA PHE A 97 -18.61 20.30 4.92
C PHE A 97 -19.35 19.34 3.99
N LYS A 98 -19.81 18.18 4.48
CA LYS A 98 -20.56 17.19 3.68
C LYS A 98 -21.84 17.79 3.09
N GLN A 99 -22.48 18.74 3.78
CA GLN A 99 -23.70 19.41 3.32
C GLN A 99 -23.46 20.53 2.30
N VAL A 100 -22.36 21.30 2.51
CA VAL A 100 -22.05 22.49 1.69
C VAL A 100 -21.28 22.10 0.41
N PHE A 101 -20.57 20.98 0.43
CA PHE A 101 -19.77 20.55 -0.70
C PHE A 101 -20.63 19.97 -1.81
N THR A 102 -20.77 20.69 -2.92
CA THR A 102 -21.69 20.39 -4.03
C THR A 102 -21.02 19.76 -5.25
N GLU A 103 -19.69 19.57 -5.22
CA GLU A 103 -18.99 18.97 -6.35
C GLU A 103 -19.36 17.49 -6.54
N PRO A 104 -19.26 16.96 -7.77
CA PRO A 104 -19.65 15.57 -8.09
C PRO A 104 -18.67 14.55 -7.49
N ALA A 105 -18.86 14.27 -6.20
CA ALA A 105 -18.02 13.36 -5.43
C ALA A 105 -18.81 12.67 -4.31
N TYR A 106 -18.35 11.49 -3.89
CA TYR A 106 -18.74 10.91 -2.61
C TYR A 106 -17.96 11.57 -1.49
N VAL A 107 -18.64 11.95 -0.42
CA VAL A 107 -18.04 12.56 0.78
C VAL A 107 -18.35 11.70 1.98
N SER A 108 -17.34 11.16 2.62
CA SER A 108 -17.47 10.32 3.79
C SER A 108 -16.80 10.93 5.01
N VAL A 109 -17.47 10.85 6.15
CA VAL A 109 -16.98 11.29 7.45
C VAL A 109 -16.72 10.09 8.34
N PHE A 110 -15.50 9.96 8.85
CA PHE A 110 -15.11 8.86 9.70
C PHE A 110 -14.11 9.29 10.78
N PHE A 111 -13.90 8.42 11.77
CA PHE A 111 -12.81 8.57 12.73
C PHE A 111 -12.38 7.21 13.31
N ASN A 112 -11.13 7.14 13.70
CA ASN A 112 -10.59 5.94 14.37
C ASN A 112 -10.99 5.94 15.85
N ALA A 113 -11.92 5.04 16.21
CA ALA A 113 -12.43 4.91 17.57
C ALA A 113 -11.46 4.17 18.49
N SER A 114 -10.89 3.04 18.05
CA SER A 114 -9.88 2.27 18.78
C SER A 114 -9.00 1.47 17.83
N GLY A 115 -7.72 1.31 18.17
CA GLY A 115 -6.80 0.41 17.44
C GLY A 115 -6.53 -0.91 18.17
N SER A 116 -7.12 -1.12 19.36
CA SER A 116 -6.81 -2.26 20.24
C SER A 116 -8.05 -2.79 20.95
N ALA A 117 -9.15 -2.92 20.22
CA ALA A 117 -10.39 -3.45 20.77
C ALA A 117 -10.41 -4.98 20.79
N THR A 118 -11.22 -5.53 21.68
CA THR A 118 -11.52 -6.97 21.72
C THR A 118 -12.99 -7.17 21.39
N VAL A 119 -13.25 -8.09 20.47
CA VAL A 119 -14.60 -8.53 20.11
C VAL A 119 -14.86 -9.88 20.74
N LYS A 120 -16.09 -10.09 21.25
CA LYS A 120 -16.51 -11.35 21.87
C LYS A 120 -17.81 -11.86 21.23
N TYR A 121 -17.87 -13.17 21.03
CA TYR A 121 -19.07 -13.88 20.60
C TYR A 121 -19.21 -15.16 21.43
N GLY A 122 -20.24 -15.28 22.27
CA GLY A 122 -20.36 -16.35 23.24
C GLY A 122 -19.15 -16.42 24.18
N SER A 123 -18.48 -17.57 24.19
CA SER A 123 -17.26 -17.80 24.98
C SER A 123 -15.97 -17.41 24.26
N LYS A 124 -16.02 -17.17 22.95
CA LYS A 124 -14.85 -16.81 22.15
C LYS A 124 -14.57 -15.31 22.17
N LYS A 125 -13.29 -14.95 22.10
CA LYS A 125 -12.83 -13.56 22.01
C LYS A 125 -11.65 -13.43 21.04
N THR A 126 -11.55 -12.29 20.36
CA THR A 126 -10.38 -11.93 19.54
C THR A 126 -9.21 -11.49 20.41
N ASN A 127 -8.03 -11.41 19.83
CA ASN A 127 -6.91 -10.68 20.41
C ASN A 127 -7.26 -9.17 20.50
N PRO A 128 -6.61 -8.40 21.40
CA PRO A 128 -6.85 -6.97 21.54
C PRO A 128 -6.10 -6.16 20.45
N ASN A 129 -6.35 -6.48 19.20
CA ASN A 129 -5.73 -5.87 18.01
C ASN A 129 -6.78 -5.49 16.95
N VAL A 130 -8.06 -5.50 17.30
CA VAL A 130 -9.13 -5.13 16.39
C VAL A 130 -9.22 -3.61 16.29
N SER A 131 -9.15 -3.10 15.05
CA SER A 131 -9.41 -1.70 14.77
C SER A 131 -10.90 -1.41 14.72
N VAL A 132 -11.33 -0.39 15.45
CA VAL A 132 -12.72 0.08 15.42
C VAL A 132 -12.77 1.45 14.78
N VAL A 133 -13.56 1.57 13.73
CA VAL A 133 -13.73 2.83 12.99
C VAL A 133 -15.20 3.22 12.98
N GLY A 134 -15.49 4.44 13.39
CA GLY A 134 -16.82 5.04 13.23
C GLY A 134 -16.94 5.61 11.82
N VAL A 135 -17.92 5.15 11.05
CA VAL A 135 -18.08 5.44 9.62
C VAL A 135 -19.49 5.90 9.28
N ASP A 136 -19.62 6.61 8.18
CA ASP A 136 -20.91 6.90 7.57
C ASP A 136 -21.26 5.89 6.44
N GLU A 137 -22.37 6.13 5.78
CA GLU A 137 -22.92 5.26 4.72
C GLU A 137 -22.03 5.19 3.47
N ASP A 138 -21.26 6.24 3.17
CA ASP A 138 -20.44 6.33 1.96
C ASP A 138 -19.03 5.76 2.16
N TYR A 139 -18.63 5.50 3.43
CA TYR A 139 -17.27 5.13 3.76
C TYR A 139 -16.75 3.89 3.02
N LEU A 140 -17.55 2.83 2.94
CA LEU A 140 -17.13 1.59 2.29
C LEU A 140 -16.78 1.82 0.83
N THR A 141 -17.61 2.60 0.14
CA THR A 141 -17.41 2.96 -1.27
C THR A 141 -16.12 3.76 -1.45
N VAL A 142 -15.96 4.80 -0.62
CA VAL A 142 -14.80 5.71 -0.72
C VAL A 142 -13.48 5.04 -0.30
N ALA A 143 -13.53 4.15 0.67
CA ALA A 143 -12.36 3.41 1.16
C ALA A 143 -12.12 2.08 0.43
N GLY A 144 -12.92 1.78 -0.61
CA GLY A 144 -12.75 0.59 -1.45
C GLY A 144 -12.97 -0.73 -0.69
N TYR A 145 -13.91 -0.76 0.25
CA TYR A 145 -14.33 -1.99 0.90
C TYR A 145 -15.54 -2.60 0.19
N GLU A 146 -15.48 -3.89 -0.05
CA GLU A 146 -16.59 -4.67 -0.59
C GLU A 146 -17.21 -5.51 0.51
N ILE A 147 -18.53 -5.68 0.46
CA ILE A 147 -19.26 -6.57 1.35
C ILE A 147 -19.33 -7.96 0.69
N GLU A 148 -18.98 -9.00 1.44
CA GLU A 148 -19.10 -10.39 1.03
C GLU A 148 -20.50 -10.92 1.35
N ASP A 149 -20.96 -10.68 2.59
CA ASP A 149 -22.27 -11.09 3.08
C ASP A 149 -22.97 -9.94 3.81
N GLY A 150 -24.30 -9.86 3.73
CA GLY A 150 -25.08 -8.84 4.40
C GLY A 150 -25.19 -7.54 3.61
N ARG A 151 -25.15 -6.40 4.28
CA ARG A 151 -25.33 -5.08 3.68
C ARG A 151 -24.58 -3.97 4.41
N ASN A 152 -24.47 -2.83 3.73
CA ASN A 152 -23.94 -1.59 4.30
C ASN A 152 -24.99 -0.92 5.22
N PHE A 153 -24.53 0.07 5.97
CA PHE A 153 -25.39 0.96 6.74
C PHE A 153 -26.24 1.84 5.82
N THR A 154 -27.47 2.07 6.23
CA THR A 154 -28.32 3.09 5.62
C THR A 154 -28.08 4.45 6.28
N VAL A 155 -28.43 5.52 5.56
CA VAL A 155 -28.33 6.91 6.07
C VAL A 155 -29.07 7.07 7.41
N ASP A 156 -30.26 6.47 7.52
CA ASP A 156 -31.07 6.58 8.75
C ASP A 156 -30.44 5.80 9.90
N GLU A 157 -29.86 4.63 9.65
CA GLU A 157 -29.16 3.86 10.68
C GLU A 157 -27.95 4.61 11.23
N VAL A 158 -27.20 5.30 10.35
CA VAL A 158 -26.09 6.16 10.74
C VAL A 158 -26.58 7.35 11.55
N LYS A 159 -27.60 8.05 11.08
CA LYS A 159 -28.16 9.23 11.76
C LYS A 159 -28.76 8.90 13.12
N MET A 160 -29.51 7.81 13.21
CA MET A 160 -30.16 7.36 14.44
C MET A 160 -29.21 6.69 15.44
N GLY A 161 -27.96 6.40 15.04
CA GLY A 161 -27.02 5.72 15.91
C GLY A 161 -27.43 4.29 16.24
N ARG A 162 -27.83 3.50 15.25
CA ARG A 162 -28.20 2.11 15.45
C ARG A 162 -27.00 1.28 15.90
N HIS A 163 -27.25 0.33 16.83
CA HIS A 163 -26.24 -0.61 17.33
C HIS A 163 -25.95 -1.72 16.32
N LEU A 164 -25.33 -1.35 15.21
CA LEU A 164 -24.94 -2.23 14.13
C LEU A 164 -23.43 -2.21 13.95
N VAL A 165 -22.90 -3.29 13.38
CA VAL A 165 -21.50 -3.42 13.07
C VAL A 165 -21.30 -4.19 11.76
N ILE A 166 -20.29 -3.79 10.98
CA ILE A 166 -19.76 -4.55 9.85
C ILE A 166 -18.38 -5.03 10.28
N ILE A 167 -18.13 -6.33 10.15
CA ILE A 167 -16.92 -6.98 10.64
C ILE A 167 -16.04 -7.49 9.49
N GLY A 168 -14.74 -7.43 9.69
CA GLY A 168 -13.76 -7.96 8.73
C GLY A 168 -13.70 -9.48 8.75
N SER A 169 -13.24 -10.06 7.65
CA SER A 169 -13.18 -11.53 7.45
C SER A 169 -12.34 -12.26 8.49
N GLU A 170 -11.28 -11.65 9.01
CA GLU A 170 -10.41 -12.27 10.04
C GLU A 170 -11.15 -12.40 11.38
N ILE A 171 -12.03 -11.46 11.72
CA ILE A 171 -12.86 -11.51 12.91
C ILE A 171 -13.86 -12.65 12.79
N VAL A 172 -14.46 -12.85 11.61
CA VAL A 172 -15.38 -13.97 11.37
C VAL A 172 -14.67 -15.29 11.59
N LYS A 173 -13.49 -15.49 11.00
CA LYS A 173 -12.69 -16.72 11.17
C LYS A 173 -12.31 -16.99 12.61
N SER A 174 -12.03 -15.93 13.39
CA SER A 174 -11.60 -16.05 14.79
C SER A 174 -12.75 -16.38 15.75
N LEU A 175 -13.93 -15.83 15.53
CA LEU A 175 -15.04 -15.88 16.48
C LEU A 175 -16.10 -16.90 16.12
N PHE A 176 -16.44 -17.03 14.85
CA PHE A 176 -17.56 -17.87 14.42
C PHE A 176 -17.07 -19.27 14.04
N PRO A 177 -17.73 -20.33 14.52
CA PRO A 177 -17.48 -21.67 14.05
C PRO A 177 -17.81 -21.81 12.55
N PRO A 178 -17.15 -22.73 11.84
CA PRO A 178 -17.49 -23.03 10.44
C PRO A 178 -18.98 -23.39 10.28
N GLY A 179 -19.64 -22.76 9.33
CA GLY A 179 -21.07 -23.00 9.03
C GLY A 179 -22.05 -22.09 9.76
N ILE A 180 -21.63 -21.24 10.68
CA ILE A 180 -22.51 -20.24 11.30
C ILE A 180 -22.42 -18.95 10.44
N ASN A 181 -23.58 -18.49 9.97
CA ASN A 181 -23.68 -17.20 9.31
C ASN A 181 -23.64 -16.07 10.38
N PRO A 182 -22.65 -15.18 10.34
CA PRO A 182 -22.52 -14.10 11.31
C PRO A 182 -23.57 -13.00 11.17
N ILE A 183 -24.31 -12.94 10.08
CA ILE A 183 -25.31 -11.88 9.83
C ILE A 183 -26.46 -11.99 10.82
N ASN A 184 -26.83 -10.84 11.39
CA ASN A 184 -27.82 -10.66 12.44
C ASN A 184 -27.45 -11.25 13.82
N GLU A 185 -26.28 -11.89 13.96
CA GLU A 185 -25.76 -12.31 15.24
C GLU A 185 -25.35 -11.13 16.12
N GLU A 186 -25.45 -11.30 17.43
CA GLU A 186 -25.08 -10.28 18.41
C GLU A 186 -23.65 -10.52 18.90
N ILE A 187 -22.79 -9.54 18.73
CA ILE A 187 -21.41 -9.55 19.24
C ILE A 187 -21.23 -8.48 20.31
N ASN A 188 -20.27 -8.69 21.19
CA ASN A 188 -19.88 -7.72 22.19
C ASN A 188 -18.55 -7.08 21.81
N LEU A 189 -18.56 -5.78 21.55
CA LEU A 189 -17.39 -4.97 21.22
C LEU A 189 -17.16 -3.97 22.36
N ALA A 190 -16.06 -4.13 23.09
CA ALA A 190 -15.69 -3.24 24.19
C ALA A 190 -16.82 -3.03 25.25
N GLY A 191 -17.63 -4.06 25.52
CA GLY A 191 -18.76 -4.00 26.47
C GLY A 191 -20.11 -3.65 25.83
N MET A 192 -20.14 -3.31 24.57
CA MET A 192 -21.34 -2.93 23.82
C MET A 192 -21.84 -4.08 22.97
N LYS A 193 -23.15 -4.36 23.04
CA LYS A 193 -23.82 -5.33 22.17
C LYS A 193 -24.18 -4.70 20.84
N LEU A 194 -23.67 -5.29 19.78
CA LEU A 194 -23.88 -4.83 18.41
C LEU A 194 -24.36 -6.00 17.56
N ARG A 195 -25.29 -5.73 16.64
CA ARG A 195 -25.76 -6.72 15.66
C ARG A 195 -24.95 -6.61 14.39
N VAL A 196 -24.50 -7.75 13.87
CA VAL A 196 -23.75 -7.81 12.63
C VAL A 196 -24.67 -7.53 11.45
N ALA A 197 -24.41 -6.44 10.72
CA ALA A 197 -25.15 -6.04 9.53
C ALA A 197 -24.49 -6.56 8.24
N GLY A 198 -23.17 -6.73 8.25
CA GLY A 198 -22.42 -7.19 7.10
C GLY A 198 -21.04 -7.73 7.46
N VAL A 199 -20.49 -8.48 6.53
CA VAL A 199 -19.13 -9.01 6.56
C VAL A 199 -18.36 -8.46 5.38
N LEU A 200 -17.15 -7.98 5.64
CA LEU A 200 -16.28 -7.46 4.60
C LEU A 200 -15.59 -8.60 3.85
N LYS A 201 -15.50 -8.46 2.55
CA LYS A 201 -14.67 -9.30 1.71
C LYS A 201 -13.20 -9.14 2.09
N SER A 202 -12.47 -10.25 2.18
CA SER A 202 -11.06 -10.22 2.51
C SER A 202 -10.24 -9.43 1.48
N LYS A 203 -9.42 -8.50 1.95
CA LYS A 203 -8.43 -7.79 1.13
C LYS A 203 -7.10 -8.54 1.03
N GLY A 204 -6.97 -9.69 1.72
CA GLY A 204 -5.78 -10.54 1.72
C GLY A 204 -4.75 -10.17 2.79
N ALA A 205 -3.84 -11.12 3.07
CA ALA A 205 -2.85 -11.03 4.15
C ALA A 205 -1.86 -9.85 4.03
N SER A 206 -1.72 -9.28 2.84
CA SER A 206 -0.83 -8.14 2.56
C SER A 206 -1.45 -6.77 2.87
N ALA A 207 -2.73 -6.70 3.15
CA ALA A 207 -3.45 -5.45 3.41
C ALA A 207 -3.36 -5.00 4.87
N LEU A 208 -2.17 -4.87 5.44
CA LEU A 208 -1.85 -4.19 6.72
C LEU A 208 -2.99 -4.19 7.78
N GLY A 209 -3.61 -5.35 8.04
CA GLY A 209 -4.67 -5.49 9.04
C GLY A 209 -6.07 -5.03 8.58
N ALA A 210 -6.28 -4.81 7.28
CA ALA A 210 -7.58 -4.40 6.74
C ALA A 210 -8.71 -5.41 7.01
N ASP A 211 -8.37 -6.67 7.24
CA ASP A 211 -9.32 -7.74 7.54
C ASP A 211 -9.66 -7.87 9.04
N ASN A 212 -8.91 -7.16 9.92
CA ASN A 212 -9.13 -7.17 11.37
C ASN A 212 -9.76 -5.84 11.85
N VAL A 213 -10.86 -5.45 11.24
CA VAL A 213 -11.55 -4.18 11.47
C VAL A 213 -13.02 -4.36 11.77
N CYS A 214 -13.55 -3.51 12.64
CA CYS A 214 -14.98 -3.34 12.88
C CYS A 214 -15.41 -1.94 12.45
N PHE A 215 -16.37 -1.84 11.54
CA PHE A 215 -17.04 -0.59 11.22
C PHE A 215 -18.34 -0.49 11.97
N MET A 216 -18.61 0.68 12.53
CA MET A 216 -19.86 0.98 13.20
C MET A 216 -20.34 2.40 12.83
N PRO A 217 -21.62 2.70 12.93
CA PRO A 217 -22.12 4.05 12.63
C PRO A 217 -21.34 5.11 13.40
N VAL A 218 -20.91 6.17 12.71
CA VAL A 218 -20.09 7.25 13.30
C VAL A 218 -20.75 7.88 14.52
N THR A 219 -22.07 7.98 14.55
CA THR A 219 -22.86 8.50 15.66
C THR A 219 -22.76 7.59 16.88
N THR A 220 -22.92 6.27 16.71
CA THR A 220 -22.77 5.28 17.76
C THR A 220 -21.33 5.24 18.26
N ALA A 221 -20.36 5.19 17.36
CA ALA A 221 -18.94 5.18 17.72
C ALA A 221 -18.56 6.41 18.55
N ARG A 222 -19.06 7.59 18.19
CA ARG A 222 -18.83 8.83 18.92
C ARG A 222 -19.38 8.81 20.34
N GLN A 223 -20.53 8.19 20.57
CA GLN A 223 -21.12 8.07 21.90
C GLN A 223 -20.30 7.17 22.83
N TYR A 224 -19.86 6.03 22.33
CA TYR A 224 -19.19 5.02 23.14
C TYR A 224 -17.68 5.21 23.30
N PHE A 225 -17.02 5.72 22.26
CA PHE A 225 -15.58 5.99 22.25
C PHE A 225 -15.26 7.47 22.41
N SER A 226 -16.13 8.21 23.11
CA SER A 226 -15.94 9.65 23.33
C SER A 226 -14.63 9.93 24.06
N ARG A 227 -13.82 10.81 23.49
CA ARG A 227 -12.55 11.28 24.06
C ARG A 227 -12.47 12.80 23.94
N PRO A 228 -11.82 13.51 24.88
CA PRO A 228 -11.67 14.97 24.83
C PRO A 228 -10.99 15.45 23.54
N ASN A 229 -10.27 14.55 22.90
CA ASN A 229 -9.36 14.86 21.80
C ASN A 229 -9.75 14.19 20.48
N MET A 230 -11.05 13.91 20.26
CA MET A 230 -11.52 13.32 19.01
C MET A 230 -11.29 14.26 17.83
N THR A 231 -10.77 13.72 16.76
CA THR A 231 -10.69 14.39 15.46
C THR A 231 -11.34 13.50 14.40
N PHE A 232 -12.11 14.12 13.53
CA PHE A 232 -12.75 13.45 12.41
C PHE A 232 -11.92 13.64 11.15
N GLN A 233 -12.09 12.74 10.22
CA GLN A 233 -11.48 12.80 8.91
C GLN A 233 -12.59 12.80 7.87
N ILE A 234 -12.35 13.49 6.77
CA ILE A 234 -13.29 13.58 5.67
C ILE A 234 -12.58 13.02 4.44
N THR A 235 -13.11 11.97 3.85
CA THR A 235 -12.58 11.45 2.59
C THR A 235 -13.53 11.79 1.46
N VAL A 236 -12.97 12.31 0.39
CA VAL A 236 -13.71 12.71 -0.81
C VAL A 236 -13.21 11.90 -1.98
N MET A 237 -14.14 11.25 -2.69
CA MET A 237 -13.86 10.48 -3.89
C MET A 237 -14.64 11.05 -5.06
N PRO A 238 -13.99 11.75 -6.00
CA PRO A 238 -14.64 12.24 -7.22
C PRO A 238 -15.24 11.11 -8.04
N TYR A 239 -16.39 11.34 -8.67
CA TYR A 239 -17.01 10.37 -9.58
C TYR A 239 -16.13 10.10 -10.82
N LYS A 240 -15.27 11.05 -11.19
CA LYS A 240 -14.30 10.89 -12.29
C LYS A 240 -12.90 11.17 -11.78
N ALA A 241 -12.02 10.21 -11.96
CA ALA A 241 -10.61 10.28 -11.51
C ALA A 241 -9.83 11.49 -12.06
N ALA A 242 -10.12 11.92 -13.28
CA ALA A 242 -9.42 13.03 -13.95
C ALA A 242 -9.52 14.39 -13.25
N ASN A 243 -10.41 14.54 -12.27
CA ASN A 243 -10.72 15.83 -11.63
C ASN A 243 -10.18 15.94 -10.19
N LEU A 244 -9.36 14.99 -9.74
CA LEU A 244 -8.92 14.93 -8.34
C LEU A 244 -8.29 16.24 -7.84
N ASP A 245 -7.41 16.84 -8.63
CA ASP A 245 -6.72 18.09 -8.25
C ASP A 245 -7.68 19.29 -8.17
N VAL A 246 -8.58 19.37 -9.12
CA VAL A 246 -9.58 20.46 -9.16
C VAL A 246 -10.53 20.35 -7.98
N ILE A 247 -11.04 19.14 -7.73
CA ILE A 247 -11.98 18.87 -6.64
C ILE A 247 -11.28 19.00 -5.28
N ALA A 248 -10.00 18.63 -5.15
CA ALA A 248 -9.23 18.86 -3.94
C ALA A 248 -9.04 20.35 -3.64
N GLY A 249 -8.78 21.19 -4.66
CA GLY A 249 -8.71 22.63 -4.52
C GLY A 249 -10.06 23.28 -4.14
N ALA A 250 -11.14 22.80 -4.73
CA ALA A 250 -12.49 23.22 -4.35
C ALA A 250 -12.81 22.82 -2.89
N ALA A 251 -12.47 21.59 -2.50
CA ALA A 251 -12.65 21.09 -1.15
C ALA A 251 -11.85 21.90 -0.12
N GLU A 252 -10.60 22.30 -0.45
CA GLU A 252 -9.80 23.16 0.40
C GLU A 252 -10.51 24.51 0.61
N SER A 253 -11.00 25.11 -0.46
CA SER A 253 -11.68 26.40 -0.39
C SER A 253 -12.95 26.33 0.46
N VAL A 254 -13.79 25.31 0.24
CA VAL A 254 -15.02 25.10 1.02
C VAL A 254 -14.71 24.82 2.48
N PHE A 255 -13.73 23.98 2.77
CA PHE A 255 -13.40 23.62 4.15
C PHE A 255 -12.76 24.78 4.91
N ARG A 256 -12.01 25.66 4.25
CA ARG A 256 -11.54 26.93 4.82
C ARG A 256 -12.71 27.83 5.26
N ILE A 257 -13.79 27.89 4.46
CA ILE A 257 -15.01 28.63 4.80
C ILE A 257 -15.70 28.01 6.02
N VAL A 258 -15.91 26.69 6.04
CA VAL A 258 -16.51 25.97 7.18
C VAL A 258 -15.73 26.23 8.46
N ARG A 259 -14.41 26.34 8.39
CA ARG A 259 -13.54 26.62 9.54
C ARG A 259 -13.36 28.11 9.86
N ASN A 260 -14.00 29.00 9.11
CA ASN A 260 -13.88 30.45 9.25
C ASN A 260 -12.41 30.92 9.26
N LEU A 261 -11.55 30.34 8.40
CA LEU A 261 -10.15 30.73 8.29
C LEU A 261 -10.01 32.02 7.48
N ASN A 262 -9.14 32.92 7.94
CA ASN A 262 -8.82 34.11 7.15
C ASN A 262 -8.08 33.74 5.85
N PRO A 263 -8.29 34.45 4.75
CA PRO A 263 -7.59 34.20 3.48
C PRO A 263 -6.05 34.21 3.59
N ARG A 264 -5.50 34.99 4.55
CA ARG A 264 -4.06 35.13 4.79
C ARG A 264 -3.46 34.05 5.70
N ASP A 265 -4.29 33.32 6.41
CA ASP A 265 -3.82 32.26 7.31
C ASP A 265 -3.54 30.97 6.54
N GLU A 266 -2.51 30.23 6.97
CA GLU A 266 -2.29 28.89 6.46
C GLU A 266 -3.44 27.96 6.87
N SER A 267 -3.74 26.97 6.02
CA SER A 267 -4.72 25.93 6.34
C SER A 267 -4.28 25.14 7.56
N ASP A 268 -5.15 25.00 8.55
CA ASP A 268 -4.92 24.27 9.79
C ASP A 268 -5.26 22.76 9.67
N PHE A 269 -5.48 22.33 8.45
CA PHE A 269 -5.73 20.94 8.04
C PHE A 269 -4.80 20.54 6.88
N ASN A 270 -4.69 19.24 6.66
CA ASN A 270 -3.97 18.67 5.53
C ASN A 270 -4.93 17.96 4.58
N ILE A 271 -4.69 18.11 3.29
CA ILE A 271 -5.33 17.32 2.24
C ILE A 271 -4.29 16.32 1.74
N THR A 272 -4.52 15.05 2.03
CA THR A 272 -3.65 13.96 1.59
C THR A 272 -4.34 13.17 0.50
N LYS A 273 -3.77 13.17 -0.69
CA LYS A 273 -4.26 12.38 -1.83
C LYS A 273 -3.76 10.95 -1.72
N SER A 274 -4.61 9.99 -2.08
CA SER A 274 -4.26 8.57 -2.00
C SER A 274 -3.08 8.20 -2.90
N ASP A 275 -2.92 8.83 -4.05
CA ASP A 275 -1.83 8.63 -4.99
C ASP A 275 -0.48 9.22 -4.54
N ASN A 276 -0.45 10.16 -3.59
CA ASN A 276 0.81 10.68 -3.05
C ASN A 276 1.63 9.59 -2.37
N ILE A 277 0.98 8.67 -1.64
CA ILE A 277 1.66 7.55 -0.97
C ILE A 277 2.27 6.60 -2.01
N VAL A 278 1.50 6.28 -3.05
CA VAL A 278 1.99 5.45 -4.18
C VAL A 278 3.20 6.11 -4.86
N THR A 279 3.08 7.39 -5.15
CA THR A 279 4.15 8.15 -5.82
C THR A 279 5.43 8.18 -4.99
N LEU A 280 5.34 8.42 -3.68
CA LEU A 280 6.49 8.40 -2.77
C LEU A 280 7.15 7.01 -2.70
N LEU A 281 6.35 5.94 -2.64
CA LEU A 281 6.86 4.56 -2.65
C LEU A 281 7.53 4.23 -3.98
N LEU A 282 6.92 4.60 -5.10
CA LEU A 282 7.49 4.39 -6.43
C LEU A 282 8.79 5.18 -6.64
N GLN A 283 8.90 6.38 -6.10
CA GLN A 283 10.16 7.15 -6.12
C GLN A 283 11.28 6.44 -5.35
N ASN A 284 11.00 5.89 -4.17
CA ASN A 284 11.97 5.13 -3.40
C ASN A 284 12.40 3.84 -4.14
N ILE A 285 11.45 3.14 -4.77
CA ILE A 285 11.75 1.94 -5.60
C ILE A 285 12.66 2.30 -6.77
N LYS A 286 12.54 3.49 -7.35
CA LYS A 286 13.43 3.96 -8.43
C LYS A 286 14.89 3.98 -8.01
N TYR A 287 15.23 4.39 -6.79
CA TYR A 287 16.61 4.35 -6.28
C TYR A 287 17.12 2.92 -6.11
N VAL A 288 16.27 2.01 -5.63
CA VAL A 288 16.62 0.59 -5.51
C VAL A 288 16.88 -0.03 -6.89
N THR A 289 16.04 0.28 -7.87
CA THR A 289 16.22 -0.17 -9.27
C THR A 289 17.53 0.36 -9.85
N LEU A 290 17.86 1.62 -9.62
CA LEU A 290 19.11 2.21 -10.08
C LEU A 290 20.32 1.53 -9.46
N ALA A 291 20.30 1.27 -8.15
CA ALA A 291 21.36 0.55 -7.47
C ALA A 291 21.53 -0.89 -8.01
N ALA A 292 20.42 -1.61 -8.22
CA ALA A 292 20.42 -2.94 -8.81
C ALA A 292 21.01 -2.96 -10.23
N THR A 293 20.66 -1.96 -11.05
CA THR A 293 21.21 -1.80 -12.39
C THR A 293 22.72 -1.56 -12.38
N ILE A 294 23.20 -0.70 -11.49
CA ILE A 294 24.64 -0.43 -11.33
C ILE A 294 25.38 -1.71 -10.92
N ILE A 295 24.86 -2.47 -9.96
CA ILE A 295 25.44 -3.74 -9.52
C ILE A 295 25.48 -4.73 -10.70
N GLY A 296 24.39 -4.81 -11.47
CA GLY A 296 24.33 -5.66 -12.68
C GLY A 296 25.39 -5.29 -13.70
N ILE A 297 25.57 -4.00 -13.99
CA ILE A 297 26.60 -3.51 -14.92
C ILE A 297 28.00 -3.87 -14.39
N VAL A 298 28.31 -3.63 -13.12
CA VAL A 298 29.61 -3.97 -12.50
C VAL A 298 29.88 -5.47 -12.59
N THR A 299 28.87 -6.30 -12.35
CA THR A 299 28.98 -7.76 -12.47
C THR A 299 29.28 -8.18 -13.91
N LEU A 300 28.61 -7.60 -14.90
CA LEU A 300 28.87 -7.87 -16.33
C LEU A 300 30.26 -7.41 -16.74
N PHE A 301 30.74 -6.27 -16.28
CA PHE A 301 32.13 -5.84 -16.51
C PHE A 301 33.14 -6.80 -15.89
N GLY A 302 32.91 -7.23 -14.65
CA GLY A 302 33.77 -8.23 -13.99
C GLY A 302 33.84 -9.55 -14.77
N ALA A 303 32.71 -10.03 -15.25
CA ALA A 303 32.63 -11.23 -16.09
C ALA A 303 33.35 -11.04 -17.42
N SER A 304 33.23 -9.86 -18.07
CA SER A 304 33.91 -9.53 -19.32
C SER A 304 35.44 -9.52 -19.14
N VAL A 305 35.95 -8.96 -18.05
CA VAL A 305 37.39 -9.00 -17.72
C VAL A 305 37.86 -10.43 -17.48
N GLY A 306 37.06 -11.25 -16.81
CA GLY A 306 37.33 -12.69 -16.61
C GLY A 306 37.44 -13.43 -17.96
N LEU A 307 36.50 -13.18 -18.86
CA LEU A 307 36.52 -13.74 -20.23
C LEU A 307 37.77 -13.30 -21.01
N MET A 308 38.10 -12.00 -20.95
CA MET A 308 39.28 -11.44 -21.63
C MET A 308 40.57 -12.11 -21.13
N ASN A 309 40.68 -12.32 -19.81
CA ASN A 309 41.86 -12.99 -19.22
C ASN A 309 42.00 -14.45 -19.69
N ILE A 310 40.88 -15.17 -19.85
CA ILE A 310 40.88 -16.53 -20.41
C ILE A 310 41.32 -16.54 -21.90
N MET A 311 40.80 -15.60 -22.67
CA MET A 311 41.16 -15.47 -24.11
C MET A 311 42.63 -15.14 -24.27
N LEU A 312 43.20 -14.18 -23.51
CA LEU A 312 44.59 -13.81 -23.55
C LEU A 312 45.54 -15.00 -23.24
N VAL A 313 45.23 -15.78 -22.20
CA VAL A 313 46.01 -16.98 -21.88
C VAL A 313 45.95 -18.01 -23.00
N SER A 314 44.76 -18.25 -23.57
CA SER A 314 44.57 -19.21 -24.65
C SER A 314 45.34 -18.81 -25.95
N VAL A 315 45.37 -17.50 -26.25
CA VAL A 315 46.11 -16.96 -27.38
C VAL A 315 47.63 -17.08 -27.16
N THR A 316 48.14 -16.75 -25.94
CA THR A 316 49.57 -16.87 -25.61
C THR A 316 50.06 -18.31 -25.62
N GLU A 317 49.27 -19.29 -25.15
CA GLU A 317 49.58 -20.71 -25.23
C GLU A 317 49.68 -21.18 -26.70
N ARG A 318 48.76 -20.76 -27.56
CA ARG A 318 48.80 -21.10 -28.99
C ARG A 318 49.92 -20.44 -29.75
N THR A 319 50.24 -19.16 -29.47
CA THR A 319 51.40 -18.51 -30.10
C THR A 319 52.71 -19.17 -29.69
N ARG A 320 52.80 -19.68 -28.45
CA ARG A 320 53.96 -20.47 -28.02
C ARG A 320 54.07 -21.82 -28.73
N GLU A 321 52.97 -22.54 -28.94
CA GLU A 321 52.93 -23.79 -29.71
C GLU A 321 53.34 -23.58 -31.18
N ILE A 322 52.98 -22.46 -31.79
CA ILE A 322 53.35 -22.14 -33.19
C ILE A 322 54.82 -21.67 -33.29
N GLY A 323 55.30 -20.94 -32.24
CA GLY A 323 56.68 -20.42 -32.22
C GLY A 323 57.75 -21.45 -31.87
N THR A 324 57.37 -22.63 -31.38
CA THR A 324 58.28 -23.73 -31.07
C THR A 324 58.33 -24.81 -32.15
N ARG A 325 57.62 -24.67 -33.24
CA ARG A 325 57.73 -25.43 -34.47
C ARG A 325 58.47 -24.61 -35.54
#